data_16f8d0c421383117c81572ed19c3f1ae
#
_entry.id   16f8d0c421383117c81572ed19c3f1ae
#
_cell.length_a   1.000
_cell.length_b   1.000
_cell.length_c   1.000
_cell.angle_alpha   90.00
_cell.angle_beta   90.00
_cell.angle_gamma   90.00
#
_symmetry.space_group_name_H-M   'P 1'
#
loop_
_entity.id
_entity.type
_entity.pdbx_description
1 polymer ?
#
loop_
_entity_poly.entity_id
_entity_poly.type
_entity_poly.pdbx_seq_one_letter_code
_entity_poly.pdbx_strand_id
1 'polypeptide(L)'
;MAKEVKLKVGNEVATMILLEDKAPNTCKKLLERLPIKSQLIHAKFAGPEFMVKVPFFSDMENPATRQDQGNVCLNDPSQTMCVFYDSVPGMGPCTLFAKIVGNLEGIQKEGRKAWKEGGAPVEIYE
;
A
#
# COMPACT_ATOMS: atom_id res chain seq x y z
N MET A 1 11.22 12.13 -13.01
CA MET A 1 11.01 10.69 -13.02
C MET A 1 10.38 10.26 -11.70
N ALA A 2 9.50 9.29 -11.74
CA ALA A 2 8.89 8.79 -10.52
C ALA A 2 9.90 8.01 -9.68
N LYS A 3 9.85 8.22 -8.36
CA LYS A 3 10.69 7.50 -7.41
C LYS A 3 10.14 6.08 -7.24
N GLU A 4 11.02 5.10 -7.28
CA GLU A 4 10.67 3.69 -7.05
C GLU A 4 11.11 3.26 -5.66
N VAL A 5 10.27 2.46 -5.00
CA VAL A 5 10.61 1.79 -3.75
C VAL A 5 10.19 0.34 -3.83
N LYS A 6 10.79 -0.50 -3.00
CA LYS A 6 10.46 -1.93 -2.95
C LYS A 6 9.45 -2.19 -1.84
N LEU A 7 8.54 -3.10 -2.13
CA LEU A 7 7.56 -3.61 -1.18
C LEU A 7 7.74 -5.12 -1.10
N LYS A 8 8.26 -5.59 0.03
CA LYS A 8 8.41 -7.03 0.26
C LYS A 8 7.30 -7.50 1.16
N VAL A 9 6.53 -8.47 0.70
CA VAL A 9 5.42 -9.07 1.45
C VAL A 9 5.66 -10.58 1.49
N GLY A 10 5.90 -11.13 2.68
CA GLY A 10 6.29 -12.52 2.79
C GLY A 10 7.57 -12.76 2.01
N ASN A 11 7.50 -13.63 1.00
CA ASN A 11 8.64 -13.97 0.15
C ASN A 11 8.63 -13.24 -1.20
N GLU A 12 7.63 -12.39 -1.46
CA GLU A 12 7.47 -11.69 -2.73
C GLU A 12 7.97 -10.26 -2.64
N VAL A 13 8.73 -9.83 -3.64
CA VAL A 13 9.22 -8.45 -3.72
C VAL A 13 8.60 -7.78 -4.95
N ALA A 14 7.93 -6.67 -4.71
CA ALA A 14 7.34 -5.86 -5.76
C ALA A 14 8.01 -4.50 -5.83
N THR A 15 7.81 -3.81 -6.95
CA THR A 15 8.26 -2.44 -7.13
C THR A 15 7.04 -1.53 -7.15
N MET A 16 7.09 -0.45 -6.35
CA MET A 16 6.07 0.59 -6.37
C MET A 16 6.66 1.86 -6.94
N ILE A 17 5.86 2.61 -7.71
CA ILE A 17 6.19 4.00 -8.05
C ILE A 17 5.43 4.91 -7.10
N LEU A 18 6.12 5.94 -6.60
CA LEU A 18 5.49 6.96 -5.77
C LEU A 18 4.91 8.05 -6.66
N LEU A 19 3.67 8.44 -6.39
CA LEU A 19 2.97 9.49 -7.12
C LEU A 19 3.28 10.85 -6.48
N GLU A 20 4.52 11.28 -6.59
CA GLU A 20 5.02 12.47 -5.89
C GLU A 20 4.37 13.77 -6.37
N ASP A 21 3.92 13.82 -7.62
CA ASP A 21 3.22 14.97 -8.17
C ASP A 21 1.76 15.06 -7.68
N LYS A 22 1.19 13.95 -7.25
CA LYS A 22 -0.20 13.87 -6.79
C LYS A 22 -0.32 13.91 -5.27
N ALA A 23 0.62 13.28 -4.57
CA ALA A 23 0.63 13.19 -3.12
C ALA A 23 2.03 13.49 -2.57
N PRO A 24 2.52 14.72 -2.76
CA PRO A 24 3.91 15.06 -2.43
C PRO A 24 4.26 14.90 -0.95
N ASN A 25 3.37 15.28 -0.05
CA ASN A 25 3.65 15.22 1.38
C ASN A 25 3.65 13.77 1.89
N THR A 26 2.71 12.97 1.42
CA THR A 26 2.62 11.56 1.79
C THR A 26 3.86 10.80 1.31
N CYS A 27 4.26 11.01 0.07
CA CYS A 27 5.46 10.38 -0.49
C CYS A 27 6.72 10.80 0.25
N LYS A 28 6.84 12.09 0.57
CA LYS A 28 7.99 12.61 1.32
C LYS A 28 8.10 11.96 2.69
N LYS A 29 6.98 11.85 3.40
CA LYS A 29 6.97 11.26 4.74
C LYS A 29 7.31 9.78 4.70
N LEU A 30 6.83 9.06 3.69
CA LEU A 30 7.22 7.67 3.51
C LEU A 30 8.74 7.56 3.33
N LEU A 31 9.30 8.33 2.41
CA LEU A 31 10.74 8.29 2.09
C LEU A 31 11.60 8.61 3.31
N GLU A 32 11.16 9.53 4.15
CA GLU A 32 11.88 9.91 5.36
C GLU A 32 11.94 8.80 6.42
N ARG A 33 11.04 7.83 6.32
CA ARG A 33 10.94 6.74 7.31
C ARG A 33 11.51 5.41 6.83
N LEU A 34 11.95 5.33 5.58
CA LEU A 34 12.52 4.08 5.06
C LEU A 34 13.85 3.75 5.71
N PRO A 35 14.18 2.49 5.95
CA PRO A 35 13.34 1.33 5.70
C PRO A 35 12.26 1.14 6.77
N ILE A 36 11.11 0.61 6.38
CA ILE A 36 10.02 0.31 7.29
C ILE A 36 9.84 -1.20 7.37
N LYS A 37 9.80 -1.74 8.58
CA LYS A 37 9.49 -3.14 8.84
C LYS A 37 8.19 -3.19 9.61
N SER A 38 7.23 -3.94 9.10
CA SER A 38 5.90 -4.00 9.66
C SER A 38 5.27 -5.36 9.38
N GLN A 39 3.97 -5.45 9.55
CA GLN A 39 3.19 -6.64 9.23
C GLN A 39 1.91 -6.22 8.55
N LEU A 40 1.39 -7.08 7.69
CA LEU A 40 0.09 -6.84 7.09
C LEU A 40 -1.00 -7.51 7.89
N ILE A 41 -2.19 -6.93 7.82
CA ILE A 41 -3.43 -7.51 8.29
C ILE A 41 -4.39 -7.44 7.11
N HIS A 42 -5.03 -8.56 6.77
CA HIS A 42 -5.96 -8.56 5.65
C HIS A 42 -7.25 -7.83 6.04
N ALA A 43 -7.67 -6.87 5.21
CA ALA A 43 -8.88 -6.09 5.44
C ALA A 43 -10.08 -6.77 4.77
N LYS A 44 -10.45 -7.96 5.23
CA LYS A 44 -11.53 -8.77 4.64
C LYS A 44 -12.84 -8.02 4.52
N PHE A 45 -13.12 -7.16 5.49
CA PHE A 45 -14.33 -6.34 5.52
C PHE A 45 -14.40 -5.33 4.36
N ALA A 46 -13.25 -4.98 3.80
CA ALA A 46 -13.15 -4.00 2.70
C ALA A 46 -12.94 -4.66 1.34
N GLY A 47 -12.72 -5.98 1.28
CA GLY A 47 -12.50 -6.71 0.04
C GLY A 47 -11.04 -7.12 -0.18
N PRO A 48 -10.53 -7.09 -1.44
CA PRO A 48 -9.19 -7.57 -1.75
C PRO A 48 -8.11 -6.53 -1.40
N GLU A 49 -7.98 -6.27 -0.12
CA GLU A 49 -7.11 -5.26 0.44
C GLU A 49 -6.40 -5.80 1.67
N PHE A 50 -5.12 -5.49 1.82
CA PHE A 50 -4.46 -5.69 3.10
C PHE A 50 -3.88 -4.36 3.60
N MET A 51 -3.73 -4.25 4.91
CA MET A 51 -3.28 -3.04 5.58
C MET A 51 -1.92 -3.28 6.21
N VAL A 52 -1.05 -2.27 6.12
CA VAL A 52 0.27 -2.29 6.71
C VAL A 52 0.40 -1.05 7.62
N LYS A 53 0.67 -1.27 8.89
CA LYS A 53 0.89 -0.16 9.82
C LYS A 53 2.15 0.60 9.43
N VAL A 54 2.06 1.92 9.36
CA VAL A 54 3.20 2.78 9.01
C VAL A 54 3.41 3.85 10.06
N PRO A 55 4.67 4.31 10.27
CA PRO A 55 5.00 5.22 11.38
C PRO A 55 4.90 6.70 11.00
N PHE A 56 3.85 7.09 10.27
CA PHE A 56 3.67 8.49 9.91
C PHE A 56 2.20 8.82 9.65
N PHE A 57 1.89 10.12 9.72
CA PHE A 57 0.60 10.68 9.33
C PHE A 57 0.80 11.63 8.17
N SER A 58 -0.20 11.79 7.35
CA SER A 58 -0.22 12.82 6.31
C SER A 58 -1.65 13.21 6.02
N ASP A 59 -1.91 14.50 5.89
CA ASP A 59 -3.23 14.98 5.50
C ASP A 59 -3.60 14.40 4.14
N MET A 60 -4.90 14.23 3.90
CA MET A 60 -5.38 13.61 2.67
C MET A 60 -4.94 14.38 1.43
N GLU A 61 -4.31 13.67 0.50
CA GLU A 61 -3.91 14.18 -0.81
C GLU A 61 -4.43 13.20 -1.85
N ASN A 62 -4.72 13.67 -3.05
CA ASN A 62 -5.14 12.84 -4.18
C ASN A 62 -6.17 11.76 -3.76
N PRO A 63 -7.33 12.17 -3.20
CA PRO A 63 -8.29 11.20 -2.69
C PRO A 63 -8.86 10.30 -3.79
N ALA A 64 -8.97 9.02 -3.49
CA ALA A 64 -9.53 8.03 -4.39
C ALA A 64 -10.63 7.25 -3.69
N THR A 65 -11.77 7.06 -4.37
CA THR A 65 -12.92 6.32 -3.86
C THR A 65 -13.15 5.03 -4.62
N ARG A 66 -12.37 4.80 -5.68
CA ARG A 66 -12.35 3.56 -6.46
C ARG A 66 -10.89 3.14 -6.59
N GLN A 67 -10.64 1.86 -6.43
CA GLN A 67 -9.28 1.38 -6.47
C GLN A 67 -9.10 0.38 -7.60
N ASP A 68 -8.06 0.60 -8.40
CA ASP A 68 -7.60 -0.37 -9.38
C ASP A 68 -6.59 -1.31 -8.73
N GLN A 69 -6.45 -2.50 -9.27
CA GLN A 69 -5.46 -3.44 -8.77
C GLN A 69 -4.06 -2.81 -8.80
N GLY A 70 -3.33 -2.96 -7.73
CA GLY A 70 -2.00 -2.38 -7.58
C GLY A 70 -1.97 -1.00 -6.95
N ASN A 71 -3.13 -0.38 -6.69
CA ASN A 71 -3.17 0.91 -5.99
C ASN A 71 -2.70 0.75 -4.55
N VAL A 72 -1.95 1.74 -4.08
CA VAL A 72 -1.48 1.81 -2.70
C VAL A 72 -1.89 3.15 -2.12
N CYS A 73 -2.67 3.11 -1.05
CA CYS A 73 -3.25 4.30 -0.43
C CYS A 73 -2.84 4.41 1.03
N LEU A 74 -2.88 5.63 1.56
CA LEU A 74 -2.72 5.88 2.98
C LEU A 74 -4.08 6.17 3.60
N ASN A 75 -4.45 5.41 4.63
CA ASN A 75 -5.58 5.71 5.48
C ASN A 75 -5.02 6.43 6.70
N ASP A 76 -5.09 7.74 6.69
CA ASP A 76 -4.45 8.57 7.69
C ASP A 76 -4.99 8.37 9.11
N PRO A 77 -6.33 8.32 9.34
CA PRO A 77 -6.84 8.11 10.69
C PRO A 77 -6.34 6.84 11.37
N SER A 78 -6.15 5.76 10.62
CA SER A 78 -5.66 4.50 11.18
C SER A 78 -4.16 4.32 11.08
N GLN A 79 -3.47 5.26 10.42
CA GLN A 79 -2.03 5.17 10.20
C GLN A 79 -1.66 3.86 9.49
N THR A 80 -2.41 3.52 8.44
CA THR A 80 -2.19 2.29 7.69
C THR A 80 -2.02 2.58 6.21
N MET A 81 -1.11 1.83 5.60
CA MET A 81 -0.96 1.79 4.15
C MET A 81 -1.82 0.65 3.64
N CYS A 82 -2.74 0.95 2.74
CA CYS A 82 -3.67 -0.02 2.19
C CYS A 82 -3.22 -0.43 0.81
N VAL A 83 -3.01 -1.73 0.61
CA VAL A 83 -2.58 -2.27 -0.67
C VAL A 83 -3.76 -3.03 -1.28
N PHE A 84 -4.22 -2.55 -2.43
CA PHE A 84 -5.34 -3.15 -3.14
C PHE A 84 -4.78 -4.11 -4.19
N TYR A 85 -4.79 -5.40 -3.87
CA TYR A 85 -4.22 -6.39 -4.79
C TYR A 85 -5.20 -6.80 -5.88
N ASP A 86 -6.43 -6.32 -5.80
CA ASP A 86 -7.44 -6.45 -6.85
C ASP A 86 -8.32 -5.22 -6.80
N SER A 87 -9.23 -5.06 -7.77
CA SER A 87 -10.04 -3.85 -7.89
C SER A 87 -11.14 -3.77 -6.84
N VAL A 88 -11.39 -2.55 -6.34
CA VAL A 88 -12.49 -2.25 -5.41
C VAL A 88 -13.33 -1.15 -6.03
N PRO A 89 -14.61 -1.41 -6.37
CA PRO A 89 -15.43 -0.46 -7.15
C PRO A 89 -15.91 0.77 -6.40
N GLY A 90 -15.87 0.76 -5.08
CA GLY A 90 -16.26 1.94 -4.30
C GLY A 90 -15.92 1.79 -2.85
N MET A 91 -15.47 2.90 -2.24
CA MET A 91 -15.09 2.92 -0.83
C MET A 91 -14.96 4.37 -0.37
N GLY A 92 -14.80 4.59 0.93
CA GLY A 92 -14.49 5.90 1.48
C GLY A 92 -13.14 6.41 0.96
N PRO A 93 -12.96 7.72 0.83
CA PRO A 93 -11.74 8.26 0.21
C PRO A 93 -10.50 8.01 1.07
N CYS A 94 -9.39 7.71 0.40
CA CYS A 94 -8.07 7.65 1.03
C CYS A 94 -7.03 8.19 0.05
N THR A 95 -5.86 8.51 0.55
CA THR A 95 -4.79 9.10 -0.27
C THR A 95 -4.17 8.06 -1.17
N LEU A 96 -4.37 8.20 -2.48
CA LEU A 96 -3.68 7.36 -3.46
C LEU A 96 -2.30 7.96 -3.70
N PHE A 97 -1.24 7.31 -3.21
CA PHE A 97 0.11 7.86 -3.28
C PHE A 97 1.13 6.98 -3.99
N ALA A 98 0.78 5.74 -4.32
CA ALA A 98 1.71 4.85 -5.01
C ALA A 98 0.96 3.81 -5.82
N LYS A 99 1.69 3.18 -6.74
CA LYS A 99 1.15 2.06 -7.55
C LYS A 99 2.21 0.99 -7.70
N ILE A 100 1.79 -0.26 -7.61
CA ILE A 100 2.66 -1.40 -7.86
C ILE A 100 2.82 -1.54 -9.37
N VAL A 101 4.06 -1.52 -9.84
CA VAL A 101 4.38 -1.63 -11.26
C VAL A 101 5.22 -2.86 -11.60
N GLY A 102 5.76 -3.54 -10.61
CA GLY A 102 6.53 -4.76 -10.83
C GLY A 102 6.11 -5.84 -9.85
N ASN A 103 5.84 -7.04 -10.36
CA ASN A 103 5.46 -8.23 -9.59
C ASN A 103 4.13 -8.08 -8.85
N LEU A 104 3.14 -7.50 -9.51
CA LEU A 104 1.78 -7.44 -8.93
C LEU A 104 1.25 -8.84 -8.62
N GLU A 105 1.56 -9.83 -9.47
CA GLU A 105 1.11 -11.21 -9.27
C GLU A 105 1.59 -11.79 -7.95
N GLY A 106 2.84 -11.50 -7.55
CA GLY A 106 3.37 -11.94 -6.26
C GLY A 106 2.64 -11.31 -5.10
N ILE A 107 2.29 -10.03 -5.21
CA ILE A 107 1.52 -9.33 -4.18
C ILE A 107 0.09 -9.88 -4.11
N GLN A 108 -0.52 -10.17 -5.25
CA GLN A 108 -1.85 -10.79 -5.29
C GLN A 108 -1.84 -12.17 -4.62
N LYS A 109 -0.81 -12.94 -4.86
CA LYS A 109 -0.62 -14.26 -4.25
C LYS A 109 -0.53 -14.14 -2.72
N GLU A 110 0.29 -13.23 -2.23
CA GLU A 110 0.46 -13.01 -0.78
C GLU A 110 -0.81 -12.43 -0.16
N GLY A 111 -1.52 -11.56 -0.86
CA GLY A 111 -2.80 -11.02 -0.38
C GLY A 111 -3.85 -12.11 -0.21
N ARG A 112 -3.97 -13.00 -1.19
CA ARG A 112 -4.91 -14.14 -1.11
C ARG A 112 -4.52 -15.14 -0.02
N LYS A 113 -3.22 -15.35 0.15
CA LYS A 113 -2.70 -16.19 1.23
C LYS A 113 -3.04 -15.60 2.59
N ALA A 114 -2.86 -14.29 2.76
CA ALA A 114 -3.19 -13.58 3.99
C ALA A 114 -4.68 -13.63 4.29
N TRP A 115 -5.54 -13.65 3.28
CA TRP A 115 -6.98 -13.82 3.46
C TRP A 115 -7.29 -15.09 4.24
N LYS A 116 -6.57 -16.18 3.95
CA LYS A 116 -6.78 -17.49 4.58
C LYS A 116 -5.98 -17.64 5.87
N GLU A 117 -4.75 -17.16 5.90
CA GLU A 117 -3.80 -17.48 6.96
C GLU A 117 -3.55 -16.35 7.95
N GLY A 118 -4.06 -15.14 7.67
CA GLY A 118 -3.84 -13.98 8.52
C GLY A 118 -2.74 -13.06 7.99
N GLY A 119 -1.78 -12.70 8.82
CA GLY A 119 -0.78 -11.72 8.47
C GLY A 119 0.47 -12.28 7.81
N ALA A 120 1.34 -11.39 7.38
CA ALA A 120 2.66 -11.71 6.85
C ALA A 120 3.60 -10.55 7.14
N PRO A 121 4.92 -10.79 7.23
CA PRO A 121 5.87 -9.70 7.41
C PRO A 121 5.97 -8.83 6.15
N VAL A 122 6.15 -7.52 6.35
CA VAL A 122 6.25 -6.54 5.28
C VAL A 122 7.46 -5.66 5.50
N GLU A 123 8.20 -5.39 4.44
CA GLU A 123 9.27 -4.40 4.45
C GLU A 123 9.09 -3.43 3.28
N ILE A 124 9.37 -2.16 3.53
CA ILE A 124 9.38 -1.12 2.50
C ILE A 124 10.78 -0.52 2.54
N TYR A 125 11.44 -0.50 1.39
CA TYR A 125 12.81 -0.02 1.30
C TYR A 125 13.13 0.47 -0.11
N GLU A 126 14.21 1.19 -0.23
CA GLU A 126 14.68 1.68 -1.54
C GLU A 126 15.43 0.65 -2.35
#